data_1c37c69a0bdc7833377b9eec45fddca5
#
_entry.id   1c37c69a0bdc7833377b9eec45fddca5
#
_cell.length_a   1.000
_cell.length_b   1.000
_cell.length_c   1.000
_cell.angle_alpha   90.00
_cell.angle_beta   90.00
_cell.angle_gamma   90.00
#
_symmetry.space_group_name_H-M   'P 1'
#
loop_
_entity.id
_entity.type
_entity.pdbx_description
1 polymer ?
#
loop_
_entity_poly.entity_id
_entity_poly.type
_entity_poly.pdbx_seq_one_letter_code
_entity_poly.pdbx_strand_id
1 'polypeptide(L)' 'MTAEEKIWIDNASAYQLLQKWRFSPIGSSYFQEKERADYFQKKMTEKRCADQDAWVRASKDLGWGNN' A
#
# COMPACT_ATOMS: atom_id res chain seq x y z
N MET A 1 -10.54 -6.88 -10.24
CA MET A 1 -10.22 -6.97 -8.80
C MET A 1 -11.30 -7.76 -8.08
N THR A 2 -10.90 -8.70 -7.24
CA THR A 2 -11.85 -9.53 -6.51
C THR A 2 -12.30 -8.86 -5.22
N ALA A 3 -13.42 -9.34 -4.66
CA ALA A 3 -13.92 -8.83 -3.39
C ALA A 3 -12.92 -9.08 -2.25
N GLU A 4 -12.25 -10.21 -2.29
CA GLU A 4 -11.24 -10.54 -1.28
C GLU A 4 -10.08 -9.56 -1.29
N GLU A 5 -9.60 -9.19 -2.46
CA GLU A 5 -8.53 -8.23 -2.60
C GLU A 5 -8.93 -6.87 -2.07
N LYS A 6 -10.15 -6.45 -2.37
CA LYS A 6 -10.69 -5.19 -1.90
C LYS A 6 -10.77 -5.18 -0.37
N ILE A 7 -11.27 -6.25 0.21
CA ILE A 7 -11.38 -6.37 1.65
C ILE A 7 -10.00 -6.31 2.30
N TRP A 8 -9.03 -7.01 1.71
CA TRP A 8 -7.67 -6.98 2.24
C TRP A 8 -7.09 -5.56 2.22
N ILE A 9 -7.24 -4.87 1.11
CA ILE A 9 -6.73 -3.50 0.97
C ILE A 9 -7.42 -2.57 1.97
N ASP A 10 -8.74 -2.70 2.11
CA ASP A 10 -9.50 -1.85 3.01
C ASP A 10 -9.09 -2.03 4.47
N ASN A 11 -8.70 -3.23 4.85
CA ASN A 11 -8.35 -3.56 6.23
C ASN A 11 -6.85 -3.53 6.50
N ALA A 12 -6.03 -3.37 5.47
CA ALA A 12 -4.58 -3.38 5.63
C ALA A 12 -4.11 -2.13 6.37
N SER A 13 -3.08 -2.29 7.19
CA SER A 13 -2.45 -1.16 7.87
C SER A 13 -1.53 -0.42 6.90
N ALA A 14 -1.08 0.78 7.31
CA ALA A 14 -0.12 1.55 6.53
C ALA A 14 1.14 0.73 6.23
N TYR A 15 1.62 0.00 7.24
CA TYR A 15 2.80 -0.85 7.09
C TYR A 15 2.57 -1.93 6.03
N GLN A 16 1.43 -2.61 6.10
CA GLN A 16 1.11 -3.67 5.14
C GLN A 16 0.99 -3.14 3.72
N LEU A 17 0.35 -1.99 3.55
CA LEU A 17 0.22 -1.38 2.22
C LEU A 17 1.56 -0.97 1.65
N LEU A 18 2.39 -0.31 2.45
CA LEU A 18 3.72 0.09 2.02
C LEU A 18 4.60 -1.11 1.70
N GLN A 19 4.54 -2.13 2.52
CA GLN A 19 5.31 -3.34 2.29
C GLN A 19 4.92 -4.00 0.98
N LYS A 20 3.63 -4.13 0.74
CA LYS A 20 3.12 -4.72 -0.51
C LYS A 20 3.57 -3.91 -1.72
N TRP A 21 3.44 -2.59 -1.63
CA TRP A 21 3.82 -1.70 -2.72
C TRP A 21 5.31 -1.80 -3.02
N ARG A 22 6.13 -1.75 -1.98
CA ARG A 22 7.58 -1.68 -2.14
C ARG A 22 8.19 -3.00 -2.58
N PHE A 23 7.70 -4.11 -2.04
CA PHE A 23 8.32 -5.41 -2.27
C PHE A 23 7.65 -6.23 -3.35
N SER A 24 6.63 -5.69 -4.02
CA SER A 24 6.05 -6.38 -5.17
C SER A 24 7.03 -6.29 -6.34
N PRO A 25 7.32 -7.41 -7.00
CA PRO A 25 8.23 -7.39 -8.14
C PRO A 25 7.68 -6.52 -9.28
N ILE A 26 8.59 -5.92 -10.03
CA ILE A 26 8.21 -5.19 -11.24
C ILE A 26 7.58 -6.18 -12.20
N GLY A 27 6.41 -5.84 -12.73
CA GLY A 27 5.68 -6.74 -13.60
C GLY A 27 4.81 -7.75 -12.87
N SER A 28 4.71 -7.62 -11.55
CA SER A 28 3.82 -8.45 -10.77
C SER A 28 2.39 -8.33 -11.27
N SER A 29 1.70 -9.47 -11.42
CA SER A 29 0.31 -9.46 -11.88
C SER A 29 -0.60 -8.68 -10.95
N TYR A 30 -0.20 -8.49 -9.70
CA TYR A 30 -0.99 -7.74 -8.73
C TYR A 30 -1.20 -6.29 -9.16
N PHE A 31 -0.14 -5.65 -9.70
CA PHE A 31 -0.22 -4.24 -10.11
C PHE A 31 -0.32 -4.04 -11.62
N GLN A 32 -0.39 -5.11 -12.40
CA GLN A 32 -0.58 -5.00 -13.83
C GLN A 32 -2.00 -4.58 -14.19
N GLU A 33 -2.95 -4.92 -13.35
CA GLU A 33 -4.33 -4.52 -13.56
C GLU A 33 -4.48 -3.08 -13.08
N LYS A 34 -4.78 -2.18 -14.02
CA LYS A 34 -4.87 -0.76 -13.72
C LYS A 34 -5.88 -0.44 -12.63
N GLU A 35 -7.02 -1.10 -12.66
CA GLU A 35 -8.07 -0.88 -11.67
C GLU A 35 -7.58 -1.18 -10.26
N ARG A 36 -6.87 -2.29 -10.11
CA ARG A 36 -6.33 -2.67 -8.82
C ARG A 36 -5.25 -1.71 -8.35
N ALA A 37 -4.36 -1.32 -9.25
CA ALA A 37 -3.30 -0.38 -8.93
C ALA A 37 -3.87 0.98 -8.51
N ASP A 38 -4.88 1.46 -9.23
CA ASP A 38 -5.52 2.73 -8.91
C ASP A 38 -6.21 2.67 -7.54
N TYR A 39 -6.90 1.59 -7.27
CA TYR A 39 -7.58 1.41 -5.99
C TYR A 39 -6.58 1.36 -4.84
N PHE A 40 -5.48 0.64 -5.04
CA PHE A 40 -4.43 0.50 -4.04
C PHE A 40 -3.81 1.87 -3.73
N GLN A 41 -3.48 2.64 -4.75
CA GLN A 41 -2.91 3.97 -4.57
C GLN A 41 -3.87 4.90 -3.86
N LYS A 42 -5.15 4.82 -4.20
CA LYS A 42 -6.16 5.63 -3.55
C LYS A 42 -6.22 5.34 -2.05
N LYS A 43 -6.20 4.07 -1.69
CA LYS A 43 -6.22 3.67 -0.28
C LYS A 43 -4.96 4.08 0.46
N MET A 44 -3.82 3.99 -0.20
CA MET A 44 -2.57 4.45 0.40
C MET A 44 -2.65 5.95 0.72
N THR A 45 -3.15 6.74 -0.23
CA THR A 45 -3.29 8.18 -0.04
C THR A 45 -4.26 8.49 1.10
N GLU A 46 -5.39 7.79 1.16
CA GLU A 46 -6.37 7.98 2.21
C GLU A 46 -5.76 7.69 3.59
N LYS A 47 -5.05 6.59 3.73
CA LYS A 47 -4.45 6.24 5.01
C LYS A 47 -3.35 7.20 5.41
N ARG A 48 -2.58 7.68 4.45
CA ARG A 48 -1.56 8.68 4.73
C ARG A 48 -2.17 9.98 5.24
N CYS A 49 -3.25 10.43 4.60
CA CYS A 49 -3.93 11.64 5.01
C CYS A 49 -4.64 11.47 6.35
N ALA A 50 -5.16 10.28 6.61
CA ALA A 50 -5.87 10.02 7.86
C ALA A 50 -4.92 9.95 9.06
N ASP A 51 -3.72 9.39 8.87
CA ASP A 51 -2.75 9.26 9.95
C ASP A 51 -1.34 9.33 9.38
N GLN A 52 -0.85 10.55 9.24
CA GLN A 52 0.48 10.80 8.71
C GLN A 52 1.58 10.21 9.59
N ASP A 53 1.40 10.29 10.90
CA ASP A 53 2.41 9.79 11.83
C ASP A 53 2.58 8.28 11.69
N ALA A 54 1.48 7.55 11.58
CA ALA A 54 1.54 6.11 11.37
C ALA A 54 2.19 5.78 10.02
N TRP A 55 1.89 6.58 9.01
CA TRP A 55 2.48 6.37 7.69
C TRP A 55 3.98 6.58 7.69
N VAL A 56 4.44 7.68 8.32
CA VAL A 56 5.87 7.97 8.42
C VAL A 56 6.58 6.89 9.22
N ARG A 57 5.96 6.45 10.30
CA ARG A 57 6.52 5.39 11.14
C ARG A 57 6.67 4.09 10.37
N ALA A 58 5.65 3.72 9.59
CA ALA A 58 5.70 2.52 8.75
C ALA A 58 6.79 2.63 7.69
N SER A 59 6.96 3.80 7.09
CA SER A 59 8.03 4.03 6.13
C SER A 59 9.40 3.83 6.76
N LYS A 60 9.59 4.32 7.96
CA LYS A 60 10.86 4.18 8.66
C LYS A 60 11.14 2.72 9.03
N ASP A 61 10.10 2.01 9.46
CA ASP A 61 10.24 0.60 9.80
C ASP A 61 10.66 -0.23 8.59
N LEU A 62 10.22 0.16 7.40
CA LEU A 62 10.62 -0.48 6.16
C LEU A 62 11.97 0.01 5.65
N GLY A 63 12.56 1.01 6.29
CA GLY A 63 13.82 1.59 5.87
C GLY A 63 13.71 2.62 4.77
N TRP A 64 12.52 3.05 4.43
CA TRP A 64 12.30 4.03 3.39
C TRP A 64 12.75 5.40 3.83
N GLY A 65 13.53 6.07 2.99
CA GLY A 65 14.01 7.39 3.30
C GLY A 65 15.05 7.43 4.41
N ASN A 66 15.44 6.29 4.87
CA ASN A 66 16.43 6.16 5.92
C ASN A 66 17.72 5.64 5.30
N ASN A 67 18.62 6.49 5.14
CA ASN A 67 19.88 6.16 4.45
C ASN A 67 21.05 6.10 5.39
#